data_bdad5f593a84e608117da02cc3c2b0e2
#
_entry.id   bdad5f593a84e608117da02cc3c2b0e2
#
_cell.length_a   1.000
_cell.length_b   1.000
_cell.length_c   1.000
_cell.angle_alpha   90.00
_cell.angle_beta   90.00
_cell.angle_gamma   90.00
#
_symmetry.space_group_name_H-M   'P 1'
#
loop_
_entity.id
_entity.type
_entity.pdbx_description
1 polymer ?
#
loop_
_entity_poly.entity_id
_entity_poly.type
_entity_poly.pdbx_seq_one_letter_code
_entity_poly.pdbx_strand_id
1 'polypeptide(L)'
;MRQENVKLIVAYAVVLGIAYLALGVAELALGIHHLLLSNENVSLAGIVPADILGGFASLVIGATFLVSASVLRGARESWGYIIAGLFLSAVYGVLYMLIVGADGLNTWLSYVAGEGNWTWDWLTSGTAGPGLLRPEIWLFLASLPLAYLTLRALKQFHVVS
;
A
#
# COMPACT_ATOMS: atom_id res chain seq x y z
N MET A 1 11.97 16.23 21.81
CA MET A 1 11.61 14.85 21.40
C MET A 1 12.74 13.91 21.82
N ARG A 2 12.45 12.74 22.46
CA ARG A 2 13.51 11.77 22.74
C ARG A 2 14.04 11.21 21.42
N GLN A 3 15.35 11.14 21.26
CA GLN A 3 16.00 10.57 20.08
C GLN A 3 15.54 9.14 19.76
N GLU A 4 15.17 8.39 20.77
CA GLU A 4 14.62 7.03 20.65
C GLU A 4 13.33 6.97 19.83
N ASN A 5 12.42 7.94 20.02
CA ASN A 5 11.16 7.98 19.27
C ASN A 5 11.39 8.26 17.78
N VAL A 6 12.37 9.11 17.46
CA VAL A 6 12.73 9.40 16.05
C VAL A 6 13.30 8.14 15.40
N LYS A 7 14.20 7.43 16.08
CA LYS A 7 14.79 6.19 15.57
C LYS A 7 13.71 5.13 15.30
N LEU A 8 12.74 5.00 16.21
CA LEU A 8 11.64 4.03 16.05
C LEU A 8 10.77 4.37 14.84
N ILE A 9 10.39 5.64 14.65
CA ILE A 9 9.58 6.09 13.50
C ILE A 9 10.33 5.80 12.19
N VAL A 10 11.62 6.15 12.13
CA VAL A 10 12.43 5.93 10.92
C VAL A 10 12.65 4.45 10.67
N ALA A 11 12.94 3.65 11.70
CA ALA A 11 13.10 2.21 11.55
C ALA A 11 11.82 1.57 11.00
N TYR A 12 10.65 1.99 11.51
CA TYR A 12 9.37 1.51 11.01
C TYR A 12 9.12 1.92 9.56
N ALA A 13 9.40 3.18 9.20
CA ALA A 13 9.29 3.65 7.82
C ALA A 13 10.21 2.84 6.88
N VAL A 14 11.44 2.53 7.30
CA VAL A 14 12.38 1.71 6.51
C VAL A 14 11.85 0.30 6.31
N VAL A 15 11.30 -0.33 7.35
CA VAL A 15 10.71 -1.68 7.24
C VAL A 15 9.55 -1.68 6.25
N LEU A 16 8.64 -0.70 6.35
CA LEU A 16 7.55 -0.54 5.37
C LEU A 16 8.11 -0.28 3.96
N GLY A 17 9.13 0.55 3.84
CA GLY A 17 9.78 0.85 2.57
C GLY A 17 10.33 -0.40 1.90
N ILE A 18 11.01 -1.27 2.65
CA ILE A 18 11.52 -2.55 2.14
C ILE A 18 10.36 -3.46 1.70
N ALA A 19 9.27 -3.54 2.50
CA ALA A 19 8.12 -4.35 2.16
C ALA A 19 7.44 -3.87 0.87
N TYR A 20 7.23 -2.57 0.70
CA TYR A 20 6.70 -1.98 -0.53
C TYR A 20 7.62 -2.20 -1.74
N LEU A 21 8.95 -2.09 -1.57
CA LEU A 21 9.89 -2.37 -2.66
C LEU A 21 9.84 -3.83 -3.08
N ALA A 22 9.83 -4.77 -2.12
CA ALA A 22 9.74 -6.19 -2.42
C ALA A 22 8.44 -6.52 -3.17
N LEU A 23 7.30 -5.96 -2.73
CA LEU A 23 6.02 -6.09 -3.41
C LEU A 23 6.09 -5.52 -4.83
N GLY A 24 6.55 -4.28 -4.97
CA GLY A 24 6.62 -3.60 -6.27
C GLY A 24 7.50 -4.33 -7.29
N VAL A 25 8.63 -4.88 -6.85
CA VAL A 25 9.47 -5.73 -7.72
C VAL A 25 8.73 -6.98 -8.15
N ALA A 26 8.04 -7.67 -7.22
CA ALA A 26 7.29 -8.88 -7.52
C ALA A 26 6.15 -8.61 -8.52
N GLU A 27 5.34 -7.58 -8.30
CA GLU A 27 4.22 -7.20 -9.18
C GLU A 27 4.69 -6.79 -10.56
N LEU A 28 5.76 -5.97 -10.65
CA LEU A 28 6.36 -5.59 -11.93
C LEU A 28 6.91 -6.79 -12.68
N ALA A 29 7.65 -7.67 -12.00
CA ALA A 29 8.21 -8.86 -12.63
C ALA A 29 7.11 -9.78 -13.18
N LEU A 30 6.05 -10.00 -12.41
CA LEU A 30 4.88 -10.78 -12.84
C LEU A 30 4.13 -10.08 -13.97
N GLY A 31 3.93 -8.76 -13.89
CA GLY A 31 3.25 -7.97 -14.91
C GLY A 31 4.00 -7.97 -16.24
N ILE A 32 5.32 -7.80 -16.24
CA ILE A 32 6.16 -7.88 -17.43
C ILE A 32 6.15 -9.30 -18.01
N HIS A 33 6.27 -10.31 -17.14
CA HIS A 33 6.20 -11.71 -17.57
C HIS A 33 4.86 -12.01 -18.26
N HIS A 34 3.74 -11.59 -17.68
CA HIS A 34 2.40 -11.74 -18.26
C HIS A 34 2.30 -11.02 -19.63
N LEU A 35 2.84 -9.81 -19.73
CA LEU A 35 2.81 -9.02 -20.98
C LEU A 35 3.61 -9.67 -22.11
N LEU A 36 4.77 -10.29 -21.79
CA LEU A 36 5.67 -10.86 -22.81
C LEU A 36 5.30 -12.27 -23.24
N LEU A 37 4.74 -13.08 -22.35
CA LEU A 37 4.51 -14.50 -22.60
C LEU A 37 3.06 -14.87 -22.90
N SER A 38 2.13 -13.90 -22.86
CA SER A 38 0.70 -14.03 -23.22
C SER A 38 -0.01 -15.26 -22.61
N ASN A 39 0.49 -15.77 -21.51
CA ASN A 39 -0.04 -16.94 -20.83
C ASN A 39 -0.74 -16.53 -19.54
N GLU A 40 -1.87 -17.17 -19.31
CA GLU A 40 -2.74 -17.21 -18.11
C GLU A 40 -2.42 -16.21 -16.97
N ASN A 41 -3.46 -15.76 -16.25
CA ASN A 41 -3.36 -14.88 -15.09
C ASN A 41 -2.32 -15.38 -14.07
N VAL A 42 -1.08 -14.95 -14.23
CA VAL A 42 0.03 -15.33 -13.35
C VAL A 42 -0.07 -14.49 -12.09
N SER A 43 -0.39 -15.14 -10.99
CA SER A 43 -0.32 -14.54 -9.66
C SER A 43 0.62 -15.35 -8.79
N LEU A 44 1.44 -14.68 -7.97
CA LEU A 44 2.27 -15.37 -7.00
C LEU A 44 1.41 -15.78 -5.80
N ALA A 45 1.26 -17.09 -5.59
CA ALA A 45 0.46 -17.68 -4.52
C ALA A 45 -1.01 -17.22 -4.48
N GLY A 46 -1.57 -16.69 -5.58
CA GLY A 46 -2.94 -16.16 -5.62
C GLY A 46 -3.13 -14.82 -4.88
N ILE A 47 -2.07 -14.23 -4.33
CA ILE A 47 -2.13 -13.03 -3.49
C ILE A 47 -1.50 -11.81 -4.18
N VAL A 48 -0.34 -12.00 -4.86
CA VAL A 48 0.35 -10.93 -5.57
C VAL A 48 -0.06 -10.98 -7.04
N PRO A 49 -0.84 -10.00 -7.53
CA PRO A 49 -1.27 -9.98 -8.92
C PRO A 49 -0.16 -9.52 -9.87
N ALA A 50 -0.29 -9.83 -11.14
CA ALA A 50 0.54 -9.27 -12.20
C ALA A 50 0.04 -7.85 -12.53
N ASP A 51 0.52 -6.86 -11.79
CA ASP A 51 0.08 -5.46 -11.91
C ASP A 51 1.28 -4.52 -12.12
N ILE A 52 1.48 -4.06 -13.35
CA ILE A 52 2.59 -3.18 -13.69
C ILE A 52 2.44 -1.82 -13.00
N LEU A 53 1.22 -1.26 -12.98
CA LEU A 53 0.97 0.06 -12.39
C LEU A 53 1.02 0.01 -10.87
N GLY A 54 0.42 -1.02 -10.27
CA GLY A 54 0.51 -1.28 -8.82
C GLY A 54 1.95 -1.49 -8.39
N GLY A 55 2.70 -2.30 -9.13
CA GLY A 55 4.11 -2.54 -8.88
C GLY A 55 4.97 -1.28 -8.96
N PHE A 56 4.76 -0.45 -9.99
CA PHE A 56 5.46 0.83 -10.09
C PHE A 56 5.13 1.76 -8.92
N ALA A 57 3.85 1.87 -8.55
CA ALA A 57 3.44 2.68 -7.42
C ALA A 57 4.02 2.19 -6.10
N SER A 58 4.01 0.88 -5.88
CA SER A 58 4.62 0.25 -4.69
C SER A 58 6.13 0.54 -4.63
N LEU A 59 6.85 0.54 -5.76
CA LEU A 59 8.26 0.95 -5.81
C LEU A 59 8.45 2.42 -5.40
N VAL A 60 7.61 3.33 -5.90
CA VAL A 60 7.69 4.76 -5.57
C VAL A 60 7.43 4.98 -4.08
N ILE A 61 6.40 4.32 -3.52
CA ILE A 61 6.08 4.39 -2.09
C ILE A 61 7.26 3.86 -1.27
N GLY A 62 7.79 2.70 -1.64
CA GLY A 62 8.91 2.08 -0.96
C GLY A 62 10.16 2.93 -0.97
N ALA A 63 10.53 3.48 -2.13
CA ALA A 63 11.65 4.41 -2.26
C ALA A 63 11.48 5.66 -1.39
N THR A 64 10.26 6.23 -1.38
CA THR A 64 9.93 7.41 -0.58
C THR A 64 10.12 7.13 0.92
N PHE A 65 9.67 5.99 1.42
CA PHE A 65 9.91 5.59 2.80
C PHE A 65 11.40 5.36 3.09
N LEU A 66 12.17 4.77 2.17
CA LEU A 66 13.61 4.55 2.40
C LEU A 66 14.42 5.84 2.47
N VAL A 67 14.07 6.84 1.67
CA VAL A 67 14.72 8.17 1.73
C VAL A 67 14.54 8.81 3.11
N SER A 68 13.47 8.45 3.85
CA SER A 68 13.25 8.92 5.22
C SER A 68 14.37 8.56 6.19
N ALA A 69 15.20 7.55 5.89
CA ALA A 69 16.35 7.16 6.72
C ALA A 69 17.35 8.33 6.89
N SER A 70 17.36 9.30 5.97
CA SER A 70 18.20 10.52 6.07
C SER A 70 17.80 11.43 7.25
N VAL A 71 16.61 11.28 7.84
CA VAL A 71 16.22 11.94 9.11
C VAL A 71 17.24 11.65 10.22
N LEU A 72 17.78 10.43 10.27
CA LEU A 72 18.76 10.02 11.27
C LEU A 72 20.09 10.78 11.14
N ARG A 73 20.34 11.34 9.97
CA ARG A 73 21.51 12.18 9.68
C ARG A 73 21.27 13.66 9.97
N GLY A 74 20.13 14.02 10.58
CA GLY A 74 19.76 15.38 10.93
C GLY A 74 19.07 16.19 9.84
N ALA A 75 18.74 15.60 8.70
CA ALA A 75 18.02 16.26 7.61
C ALA A 75 16.53 16.43 7.98
N ARG A 76 16.16 17.61 8.50
CA ARG A 76 14.78 17.92 8.91
C ARG A 76 13.77 17.80 7.76
N GLU A 77 14.18 18.10 6.54
CA GLU A 77 13.36 18.00 5.32
C GLU A 77 12.90 16.56 5.05
N SER A 78 13.64 15.58 5.57
CA SER A 78 13.31 14.17 5.37
C SER A 78 12.04 13.69 6.07
N TRP A 79 11.47 14.46 7.00
CA TRP A 79 10.14 14.22 7.55
C TRP A 79 9.05 14.31 6.46
N GLY A 80 9.26 15.17 5.46
CA GLY A 80 8.39 15.27 4.30
C GLY A 80 8.26 13.95 3.53
N TYR A 81 9.33 13.16 3.45
CA TYR A 81 9.29 11.86 2.78
C TYR A 81 8.44 10.82 3.54
N ILE A 82 8.44 10.85 4.87
CA ILE A 82 7.55 9.98 5.65
C ILE A 82 6.10 10.36 5.37
N ILE A 83 5.77 11.65 5.39
CA ILE A 83 4.43 12.15 5.12
C ILE A 83 3.99 11.81 3.69
N ALA A 84 4.86 12.03 2.71
CA ALA A 84 4.60 11.71 1.31
C ALA A 84 4.37 10.20 1.11
N GLY A 85 5.22 9.35 1.71
CA GLY A 85 5.06 7.90 1.66
C GLY A 85 3.75 7.43 2.29
N LEU A 86 3.37 8.00 3.44
CA LEU A 86 2.08 7.73 4.10
C LEU A 86 0.90 8.16 3.23
N PHE A 87 0.98 9.34 2.61
CA PHE A 87 -0.07 9.84 1.73
C PHE A 87 -0.25 8.94 0.51
N LEU A 88 0.85 8.59 -0.18
CA LEU A 88 0.80 7.70 -1.33
C LEU A 88 0.28 6.31 -0.96
N SER A 89 0.74 5.75 0.17
CA SER A 89 0.23 4.49 0.71
C SER A 89 -1.28 4.55 0.96
N ALA A 90 -1.78 5.66 1.54
CA ALA A 90 -3.20 5.85 1.78
C ALA A 90 -3.99 5.96 0.48
N VAL A 91 -3.52 6.72 -0.51
CA VAL A 91 -4.18 6.85 -1.81
C VAL A 91 -4.35 5.48 -2.47
N TYR A 92 -3.28 4.68 -2.52
CA TYR A 92 -3.33 3.36 -3.14
C TYR A 92 -4.15 2.36 -2.35
N GLY A 93 -3.98 2.29 -1.03
CA GLY A 93 -4.75 1.38 -0.19
C GLY A 93 -6.25 1.67 -0.24
N VAL A 94 -6.64 2.95 -0.18
CA VAL A 94 -8.04 3.37 -0.31
C VAL A 94 -8.58 3.09 -1.71
N LEU A 95 -7.79 3.34 -2.78
CA LEU A 95 -8.19 3.04 -4.15
C LEU A 95 -8.57 1.56 -4.30
N TYR A 96 -7.73 0.64 -3.85
CA TYR A 96 -8.03 -0.78 -3.93
C TYR A 96 -9.21 -1.20 -3.06
N MET A 97 -9.38 -0.63 -1.86
CA MET A 97 -10.58 -0.86 -1.06
C MET A 97 -11.85 -0.38 -1.77
N LEU A 98 -11.80 0.74 -2.50
CA LEU A 98 -12.93 1.24 -3.29
C LEU A 98 -13.26 0.30 -4.46
N ILE A 99 -12.25 -0.26 -5.14
CA ILE A 99 -12.46 -1.23 -6.22
C ILE A 99 -13.16 -2.48 -5.67
N VAL A 100 -12.67 -3.04 -4.57
CA VAL A 100 -13.30 -4.19 -3.90
C VAL A 100 -14.74 -3.85 -3.48
N GLY A 101 -14.96 -2.66 -2.93
CA GLY A 101 -16.31 -2.19 -2.58
C GLY A 101 -17.23 -2.05 -3.78
N ALA A 102 -16.70 -1.62 -4.93
CA ALA A 102 -17.46 -1.54 -6.18
C ALA A 102 -17.85 -2.93 -6.71
N ASP A 103 -16.94 -3.92 -6.61
CA ASP A 103 -17.25 -5.31 -6.96
C ASP A 103 -18.36 -5.87 -6.06
N GLY A 104 -18.33 -5.58 -4.76
CA GLY A 104 -19.38 -5.94 -3.82
C GLY A 104 -20.73 -5.30 -4.15
N LEU A 105 -20.73 -4.00 -4.48
CA LEU A 105 -21.94 -3.30 -4.93
C LEU A 105 -22.49 -3.88 -6.22
N ASN A 106 -21.65 -4.21 -7.18
CA ASN A 106 -22.07 -4.82 -8.43
C ASN A 106 -22.74 -6.19 -8.20
N THR A 107 -22.14 -7.02 -7.34
CA THR A 107 -22.72 -8.31 -6.94
C THR A 107 -24.09 -8.13 -6.26
N TRP A 108 -24.21 -7.14 -5.36
CA TRP A 108 -25.46 -6.84 -4.68
C TRP A 108 -26.55 -6.36 -5.64
N LEU A 109 -26.22 -5.46 -6.58
CA LEU A 109 -27.15 -4.96 -7.57
C LEU A 109 -27.66 -6.08 -8.49
N SER A 110 -26.77 -6.97 -8.97
CA SER A 110 -27.15 -8.12 -9.79
C SER A 110 -28.10 -9.08 -9.04
N TYR A 111 -27.84 -9.28 -7.74
CA TYR A 111 -28.73 -10.06 -6.90
C TYR A 111 -30.12 -9.44 -6.75
N VAL A 112 -30.20 -8.14 -6.49
CA VAL A 112 -31.48 -7.43 -6.35
C VAL A 112 -32.23 -7.35 -7.68
N ALA A 113 -31.56 -7.28 -8.81
CA ALA A 113 -32.14 -7.31 -10.13
C ALA A 113 -32.63 -8.70 -10.56
N GLY A 114 -32.34 -9.75 -9.77
CA GLY A 114 -32.68 -11.13 -10.12
C GLY A 114 -31.82 -11.74 -11.22
N GLU A 115 -30.70 -11.11 -11.55
CA GLU A 115 -29.79 -11.53 -12.62
C GLU A 115 -28.66 -12.46 -12.14
N GLY A 116 -28.53 -12.67 -10.82
CA GLY A 116 -27.44 -13.48 -10.24
C GLY A 116 -27.70 -13.90 -8.80
N ASN A 117 -26.83 -14.75 -8.28
CA ASN A 117 -26.85 -15.18 -6.89
C ASN A 117 -25.91 -14.30 -6.05
N TRP A 118 -26.28 -14.04 -4.80
CA TRP A 118 -25.38 -13.39 -3.85
C TRP A 118 -24.23 -14.34 -3.51
N THR A 119 -22.97 -13.92 -3.78
CA THR A 119 -21.77 -14.65 -3.39
C THR A 119 -20.81 -13.71 -2.67
N TRP A 120 -19.85 -14.25 -1.93
CA TRP A 120 -18.80 -13.50 -1.23
C TRP A 120 -17.48 -13.51 -1.99
N ASP A 121 -17.48 -14.02 -3.22
CA ASP A 121 -16.27 -14.20 -4.04
C ASP A 121 -15.56 -12.87 -4.32
N TRP A 122 -16.32 -11.78 -4.40
CA TRP A 122 -15.78 -10.43 -4.59
C TRP A 122 -14.81 -9.98 -3.48
N LEU A 123 -14.84 -10.62 -2.29
CA LEU A 123 -13.87 -10.33 -1.22
C LEU A 123 -12.47 -10.89 -1.51
N THR A 124 -12.38 -11.96 -2.27
CA THR A 124 -11.11 -12.68 -2.52
C THR A 124 -10.76 -12.80 -4.00
N SER A 125 -11.72 -12.47 -4.87
CA SER A 125 -11.54 -12.49 -6.32
C SER A 125 -12.46 -11.44 -6.96
N GLY A 126 -11.92 -10.59 -7.80
CA GLY A 126 -12.68 -9.52 -8.44
C GLY A 126 -11.80 -8.68 -9.36
N THR A 127 -12.27 -7.48 -9.69
CA THR A 127 -11.56 -6.54 -10.55
C THR A 127 -10.18 -6.15 -9.99
N ALA A 128 -10.05 -6.09 -8.65
CA ALA A 128 -8.78 -5.85 -7.97
C ALA A 128 -7.88 -7.11 -7.87
N GLY A 129 -8.19 -8.20 -8.59
CA GLY A 129 -7.48 -9.48 -8.46
C GLY A 129 -7.86 -10.20 -7.16
N PRO A 130 -6.93 -10.36 -6.18
CA PRO A 130 -7.22 -11.10 -4.94
C PRO A 130 -8.12 -10.34 -3.94
N GLY A 131 -8.80 -9.29 -4.36
CA GLY A 131 -9.75 -8.55 -3.52
C GLY A 131 -9.11 -7.96 -2.27
N LEU A 132 -9.69 -8.23 -1.09
CA LEU A 132 -9.14 -7.76 0.20
C LEU A 132 -7.82 -8.41 0.60
N LEU A 133 -7.41 -9.52 -0.04
CA LEU A 133 -6.13 -10.17 0.22
C LEU A 133 -4.97 -9.43 -0.46
N ARG A 134 -5.26 -8.39 -1.24
CA ARG A 134 -4.25 -7.59 -1.93
C ARG A 134 -3.25 -6.97 -0.96
N PRO A 135 -1.93 -7.20 -1.16
CA PRO A 135 -0.89 -6.79 -0.21
C PRO A 135 -0.84 -5.29 0.05
N GLU A 136 -1.17 -4.45 -0.93
CA GLU A 136 -1.16 -2.99 -0.81
C GLU A 136 -2.18 -2.50 0.23
N ILE A 137 -3.34 -3.17 0.34
CA ILE A 137 -4.34 -2.86 1.37
C ILE A 137 -3.73 -3.12 2.76
N TRP A 138 -3.06 -4.26 2.93
CA TRP A 138 -2.46 -4.63 4.21
C TRP A 138 -1.26 -3.76 4.56
N LEU A 139 -0.42 -3.39 3.59
CA LEU A 139 0.69 -2.47 3.81
C LEU A 139 0.18 -1.06 4.15
N PHE A 140 -0.91 -0.61 3.53
CA PHE A 140 -1.57 0.64 3.93
C PHE A 140 -2.06 0.55 5.38
N LEU A 141 -2.79 -0.50 5.76
CA LEU A 141 -3.23 -0.67 7.16
C LEU A 141 -2.04 -0.72 8.12
N ALA A 142 -0.96 -1.40 7.76
CA ALA A 142 0.28 -1.40 8.53
C ALA A 142 0.95 -0.03 8.60
N SER A 143 0.69 0.88 7.67
CA SER A 143 1.23 2.25 7.72
C SER A 143 0.49 3.18 8.70
N LEU A 144 -0.74 2.84 9.13
CA LEU A 144 -1.54 3.69 10.03
C LEU A 144 -0.88 3.95 11.40
N PRO A 145 -0.25 2.97 12.07
CA PRO A 145 0.50 3.24 13.30
C PRO A 145 1.66 4.23 13.07
N LEU A 146 2.35 4.13 11.92
CA LEU A 146 3.41 5.07 11.55
C LEU A 146 2.84 6.49 11.36
N ALA A 147 1.67 6.62 10.72
CA ALA A 147 0.98 7.91 10.56
C ALA A 147 0.67 8.53 11.93
N TYR A 148 0.11 7.75 12.84
CA TYR A 148 -0.18 8.21 14.21
C TYR A 148 1.07 8.70 14.94
N LEU A 149 2.16 7.92 14.92
CA LEU A 149 3.42 8.27 15.55
C LEU A 149 4.03 9.53 14.95
N THR A 150 3.99 9.67 13.63
CA THR A 150 4.51 10.83 12.90
C THR A 150 3.73 12.10 13.24
N LEU A 151 2.40 12.03 13.23
CA LEU A 151 1.54 13.17 13.59
C LEU A 151 1.74 13.60 15.04
N ARG A 152 1.87 12.65 15.96
CA ARG A 152 2.17 12.93 17.37
C ARG A 152 3.53 13.61 17.51
N ALA A 153 4.51 13.16 16.75
CA ALA A 153 5.84 13.73 16.72
C ALA A 153 5.82 15.19 16.24
N LEU A 154 5.13 15.48 15.14
CA LEU A 154 5.04 16.83 14.56
C LEU A 154 4.35 17.84 15.50
N LYS A 155 3.29 17.40 16.21
CA LYS A 155 2.64 18.26 17.22
C LYS A 155 3.58 18.72 18.33
N GLN A 156 4.54 17.88 18.73
CA GLN A 156 5.54 18.24 19.75
C GLN A 156 6.54 19.31 19.27
N PHE A 157 6.79 19.41 17.96
CA PHE A 157 7.64 20.47 17.40
C PHE A 157 6.96 21.84 17.42
N HIS A 158 5.63 21.91 17.21
CA HIS A 158 4.88 23.17 17.17
C HIS A 158 4.64 23.81 18.54
N VAL A 159 4.72 23.04 19.62
CA VAL A 159 4.48 23.54 20.99
C VAL A 159 5.75 24.18 21.59
N VAL A 160 6.92 23.97 21.00
CA VAL A 160 8.24 24.42 21.51
C VAL A 160 8.79 25.62 20.73
N SER A 161 8.14 26.04 19.65
CA SER A 161 8.43 27.27 18.90
C SER A 161 7.53 28.42 19.35
#